data_2f41ee60e7b2fcf3882f1c6b4784effb
#
_entry.id   2f41ee60e7b2fcf3882f1c6b4784effb
#
_cell.length_a   1.000
_cell.length_b   1.000
_cell.length_c   1.000
_cell.angle_alpha   90.00
_cell.angle_beta   90.00
_cell.angle_gamma   90.00
#
_symmetry.space_group_name_H-M   'P 1'
#
loop_
_entity.id
_entity.type
_entity.pdbx_description
1 polymer ?
#
loop_
_entity_poly.entity_id
_entity_poly.type
_entity_poly.pdbx_seq_one_letter_code
_entity_poly.pdbx_strand_id
1 'polypeptide(L)'
;MIQDYPNFEIIVSDDCSDDDSVKVVEELMREDSRIKLFAHKDHLGMRDNFEFALNQVRPGYVMALGGDDGLLPGAITEMYRIIKETGAELLTWNLAYFTYPTNGGTHNILRVPRTKGKEIEFIKSECFLNKIAKTFQYQVDDCPMFYMKGVASTELVNRVKSRTPDGCFYYCPTPDGFSGVVLAGEVDQYVYCKKPLSIGGDTEKSQGKNYGRTDKKSRFEAQQFFNDNIRRTMHPDLASQPYSPLTTLMTADYLLTARDLSGWPGRFNQFKFEDLLRAAFKQIENTSYQNEVLERELLILKEIAIKHNLLPLFKQLYTTTKHKLYQNTVQYGFAITNSIRMDGSELGIHNIFDAALAVNFIYNFYKKFSFKTIYEVLTNNLNIVLQRKKYSYEELPSINID
;
A
#
# COMPACT_ATOMS: atom_id res chain seq x y z
N MET A 1 -2.80 -23.65 10.78
CA MET A 1 -3.29 -22.69 9.77
C MET A 1 -4.81 -22.77 9.65
N ILE A 2 -5.48 -21.63 9.53
CA ILE A 2 -6.96 -21.53 9.45
C ILE A 2 -7.47 -21.41 8.00
N GLN A 3 -6.67 -21.84 7.02
CA GLN A 3 -7.09 -21.94 5.63
C GLN A 3 -7.48 -23.39 5.33
N ASP A 4 -8.72 -23.58 4.92
CA ASP A 4 -9.34 -24.89 4.66
C ASP A 4 -9.15 -25.39 3.21
N TYR A 5 -8.58 -24.56 2.32
CA TYR A 5 -8.27 -24.95 0.95
C TYR A 5 -6.98 -25.81 0.90
N PRO A 6 -7.00 -26.99 0.29
CA PRO A 6 -5.87 -27.93 0.38
C PRO A 6 -4.72 -27.63 -0.60
N ASN A 7 -5.03 -27.06 -1.78
CA ASN A 7 -4.08 -26.96 -2.88
C ASN A 7 -3.40 -25.60 -2.95
N PHE A 8 -2.55 -25.28 -1.97
CA PHE A 8 -1.67 -24.12 -2.00
C PHE A 8 -0.33 -24.43 -1.35
N GLU A 9 0.66 -23.62 -1.64
CA GLU A 9 1.96 -23.63 -0.98
C GLU A 9 2.29 -22.22 -0.45
N ILE A 10 3.11 -22.17 0.58
CA ILE A 10 3.65 -20.95 1.14
C ILE A 10 5.14 -20.94 0.90
N ILE A 11 5.62 -19.96 0.16
CA ILE A 11 7.04 -19.70 -0.05
C ILE A 11 7.43 -18.57 0.88
N VAL A 12 8.29 -18.86 1.85
CA VAL A 12 8.88 -17.88 2.76
C VAL A 12 10.29 -17.60 2.27
N SER A 13 10.57 -16.33 1.98
CA SER A 13 11.92 -15.86 1.64
C SER A 13 12.39 -14.92 2.73
N ASP A 14 13.32 -15.40 3.55
CA ASP A 14 13.91 -14.64 4.64
C ASP A 14 15.14 -13.89 4.14
N ASP A 15 15.13 -12.57 4.31
CA ASP A 15 16.16 -11.66 3.81
C ASP A 15 17.28 -11.41 4.83
N CYS A 16 17.86 -12.51 5.34
CA CYS A 16 18.95 -12.47 6.32
C CYS A 16 18.51 -11.87 7.67
N SER A 17 17.38 -12.33 8.22
CA SER A 17 16.89 -11.88 9.52
C SER A 17 17.84 -12.25 10.65
N ASP A 18 18.02 -11.34 11.60
CA ASP A 18 18.88 -11.49 12.80
C ASP A 18 18.09 -11.90 14.06
N ASP A 19 16.80 -12.16 13.91
CA ASP A 19 15.88 -12.61 14.97
C ASP A 19 15.50 -14.09 14.81
N ASP A 20 14.51 -14.54 15.60
CA ASP A 20 14.03 -15.93 15.55
C ASP A 20 13.15 -16.26 14.33
N SER A 21 13.03 -15.41 13.33
CA SER A 21 12.12 -15.61 12.19
C SER A 21 12.35 -16.93 11.47
N VAL A 22 13.59 -17.25 11.11
CA VAL A 22 13.95 -18.52 10.44
C VAL A 22 13.54 -19.71 11.28
N LYS A 23 13.85 -19.71 12.58
CA LYS A 23 13.53 -20.79 13.52
C LYS A 23 12.03 -21.01 13.65
N VAL A 24 11.25 -19.94 13.74
CA VAL A 24 9.78 -20.01 13.80
C VAL A 24 9.23 -20.67 12.53
N VAL A 25 9.74 -20.31 11.36
CA VAL A 25 9.29 -20.91 10.09
C VAL A 25 9.70 -22.38 10.01
N GLU A 26 10.91 -22.75 10.44
CA GLU A 26 11.34 -24.16 10.49
C GLU A 26 10.47 -25.02 11.42
N GLU A 27 10.00 -24.47 12.53
CA GLU A 27 9.05 -25.15 13.42
C GLU A 27 7.71 -25.36 12.71
N LEU A 28 7.17 -24.34 12.03
CA LEU A 28 5.93 -24.44 11.26
C LEU A 28 6.03 -25.43 10.08
N MET A 29 7.19 -25.55 9.44
CA MET A 29 7.43 -26.53 8.37
C MET A 29 7.33 -27.98 8.84
N ARG A 30 7.60 -28.26 10.12
CA ARG A 30 7.43 -29.60 10.70
C ARG A 30 5.95 -29.96 10.86
N GLU A 31 5.09 -28.95 11.03
CA GLU A 31 3.64 -29.12 11.20
C GLU A 31 2.90 -29.08 9.85
N ASP A 32 3.41 -28.34 8.87
CA ASP A 32 2.75 -28.13 7.57
C ASP A 32 3.73 -28.20 6.40
N SER A 33 3.66 -29.30 5.65
CA SER A 33 4.54 -29.56 4.50
C SER A 33 4.33 -28.63 3.29
N ARG A 34 3.30 -27.78 3.33
CA ARG A 34 3.04 -26.77 2.29
C ARG A 34 3.96 -25.54 2.41
N ILE A 35 4.65 -25.39 3.55
CA ILE A 35 5.57 -24.30 3.81
C ILE A 35 6.95 -24.67 3.27
N LYS A 36 7.56 -23.74 2.52
CA LYS A 36 8.94 -23.82 2.02
C LYS A 36 9.69 -22.58 2.46
N LEU A 37 10.88 -22.77 3.01
CA LEU A 37 11.75 -21.69 3.47
C LEU A 37 12.97 -21.56 2.58
N PHE A 38 13.28 -20.32 2.20
CA PHE A 38 14.52 -19.89 1.59
C PHE A 38 15.14 -18.81 2.48
N ALA A 39 16.10 -19.19 3.32
CA ALA A 39 16.84 -18.28 4.18
C ALA A 39 18.12 -17.82 3.47
N HIS A 40 18.22 -16.52 3.22
CA HIS A 40 19.39 -15.94 2.57
C HIS A 40 20.52 -15.71 3.55
N LYS A 41 21.77 -15.89 3.09
CA LYS A 41 22.96 -15.62 3.90
C LYS A 41 23.34 -14.14 3.90
N ASP A 42 22.97 -13.45 2.82
CA ASP A 42 23.26 -12.05 2.59
C ASP A 42 21.94 -11.30 2.35
N HIS A 43 21.86 -10.05 2.77
CA HIS A 43 20.70 -9.19 2.59
C HIS A 43 20.54 -8.82 1.10
N LEU A 44 19.42 -9.19 0.50
CA LEU A 44 19.08 -8.91 -0.89
C LEU A 44 18.42 -7.54 -1.06
N GLY A 45 17.73 -7.07 -0.04
CA GLY A 45 16.81 -5.96 -0.08
C GLY A 45 15.41 -6.38 -0.52
N MET A 46 14.40 -5.58 -0.14
CA MET A 46 12.99 -5.94 -0.27
C MET A 46 12.61 -6.31 -1.71
N ARG A 47 13.00 -5.51 -2.70
CA ARG A 47 12.68 -5.75 -4.12
C ARG A 47 13.19 -7.11 -4.59
N ASP A 48 14.48 -7.37 -4.41
CA ASP A 48 15.13 -8.56 -4.95
C ASP A 48 14.71 -9.81 -4.18
N ASN A 49 14.42 -9.69 -2.88
CA ASN A 49 13.87 -10.78 -2.07
C ASN A 49 12.44 -11.15 -2.51
N PHE A 50 11.57 -10.18 -2.80
CA PHE A 50 10.24 -10.43 -3.37
C PHE A 50 10.33 -11.05 -4.78
N GLU A 51 11.23 -10.57 -5.62
CA GLU A 51 11.45 -11.16 -6.96
C GLU A 51 11.98 -12.59 -6.86
N PHE A 52 12.91 -12.86 -5.95
CA PHE A 52 13.40 -14.20 -5.69
C PHE A 52 12.27 -15.15 -5.29
N ALA A 53 11.45 -14.76 -4.30
CA ALA A 53 10.31 -15.56 -3.86
C ALA A 53 9.31 -15.82 -4.99
N LEU A 54 9.00 -14.81 -5.79
CA LEU A 54 8.12 -14.92 -6.95
C LEU A 54 8.62 -15.89 -8.00
N ASN A 55 9.94 -16.01 -8.18
CA ASN A 55 10.57 -16.95 -9.09
C ASN A 55 10.49 -18.43 -8.62
N GLN A 56 10.15 -18.68 -7.36
CA GLN A 56 9.95 -20.05 -6.83
C GLN A 56 8.50 -20.54 -7.00
N VAL A 57 7.59 -19.67 -7.45
CA VAL A 57 6.15 -19.99 -7.54
C VAL A 57 5.90 -20.93 -8.72
N ARG A 58 5.07 -21.96 -8.48
CA ARG A 58 4.58 -22.86 -9.54
C ARG A 58 3.44 -22.21 -10.34
N PRO A 59 3.17 -22.71 -11.58
CA PRO A 59 2.03 -22.23 -12.35
C PRO A 59 0.71 -22.32 -11.58
N GLY A 60 -0.09 -21.26 -11.68
CA GLY A 60 -1.38 -21.12 -10.98
C GLY A 60 -1.71 -19.67 -10.67
N TYR A 61 -2.08 -19.41 -9.44
CA TYR A 61 -2.33 -18.06 -8.93
C TYR A 61 -1.38 -17.76 -7.77
N VAL A 62 -0.95 -16.51 -7.68
CA VAL A 62 0.04 -16.09 -6.70
C VAL A 62 -0.34 -14.75 -6.09
N MET A 63 -0.01 -14.57 -4.81
CA MET A 63 -0.09 -13.32 -4.08
C MET A 63 1.14 -13.16 -3.19
N ALA A 64 1.47 -11.93 -2.81
CA ALA A 64 2.54 -11.62 -1.88
C ALA A 64 2.00 -11.03 -0.57
N LEU A 65 2.64 -11.41 0.53
CA LEU A 65 2.36 -10.90 1.88
C LEU A 65 3.67 -10.48 2.57
N GLY A 66 3.59 -9.47 3.42
CA GLY A 66 4.65 -9.15 4.36
C GLY A 66 4.61 -10.05 5.60
N GLY A 67 5.70 -10.04 6.37
CA GLY A 67 5.80 -10.83 7.60
C GLY A 67 4.88 -10.35 8.73
N ASP A 68 4.34 -9.13 8.63
CA ASP A 68 3.39 -8.53 9.56
C ASP A 68 1.94 -8.58 9.09
N ASP A 69 1.68 -9.14 7.90
CA ASP A 69 0.36 -9.27 7.28
C ASP A 69 -0.27 -10.65 7.54
N GLY A 70 -1.57 -10.80 7.21
CA GLY A 70 -2.27 -12.06 7.35
C GLY A 70 -3.44 -12.25 6.40
N LEU A 71 -3.83 -13.51 6.18
CA LEU A 71 -5.06 -13.89 5.51
C LEU A 71 -6.19 -14.11 6.53
N LEU A 72 -7.40 -13.69 6.18
CA LEU A 72 -8.57 -13.99 6.99
C LEU A 72 -8.95 -15.48 6.87
N PRO A 73 -9.64 -16.06 7.86
CA PRO A 73 -10.14 -17.43 7.79
C PRO A 73 -10.95 -17.70 6.53
N GLY A 74 -10.64 -18.79 5.81
CA GLY A 74 -11.31 -19.17 4.57
C GLY A 74 -11.04 -18.27 3.36
N ALA A 75 -10.05 -17.38 3.44
CA ALA A 75 -9.75 -16.41 2.36
C ALA A 75 -9.33 -17.11 1.07
N ILE A 76 -8.51 -18.15 1.14
CA ILE A 76 -8.04 -18.88 -0.05
C ILE A 76 -9.21 -19.58 -0.74
N THR A 77 -10.09 -20.24 0.01
CA THR A 77 -11.32 -20.86 -0.53
C THR A 77 -12.20 -19.84 -1.24
N GLU A 78 -12.33 -18.64 -0.66
CA GLU A 78 -13.11 -17.57 -1.27
C GLU A 78 -12.46 -17.01 -2.53
N MET A 79 -11.15 -16.80 -2.53
CA MET A 79 -10.40 -16.41 -3.74
C MET A 79 -10.60 -17.45 -4.86
N TYR A 80 -10.44 -18.73 -4.56
CA TYR A 80 -10.65 -19.81 -5.51
C TYR A 80 -12.09 -19.83 -6.08
N ARG A 81 -13.09 -19.66 -5.20
CA ARG A 81 -14.50 -19.59 -5.63
C ARG A 81 -14.71 -18.43 -6.61
N ILE A 82 -14.25 -17.22 -6.26
CA ILE A 82 -14.41 -16.03 -7.11
C ILE A 82 -13.70 -16.22 -8.45
N ILE A 83 -12.46 -16.69 -8.44
CA ILE A 83 -11.67 -16.91 -9.66
C ILE A 83 -12.36 -17.96 -10.55
N LYS A 84 -12.84 -19.07 -9.97
CA LYS A 84 -13.53 -20.11 -10.72
C LYS A 84 -14.84 -19.63 -11.33
N GLU A 85 -15.62 -18.82 -10.61
CA GLU A 85 -16.90 -18.28 -11.09
C GLU A 85 -16.74 -17.18 -12.14
N THR A 86 -15.67 -16.40 -12.08
CA THR A 86 -15.48 -15.23 -12.95
C THR A 86 -14.49 -15.44 -14.08
N GLY A 87 -13.61 -16.44 -13.98
CA GLY A 87 -12.49 -16.64 -14.89
C GLY A 87 -11.41 -15.54 -14.79
N ALA A 88 -11.38 -14.76 -13.71
CA ALA A 88 -10.51 -13.60 -13.59
C ALA A 88 -9.05 -14.01 -13.44
N GLU A 89 -8.16 -13.42 -14.25
CA GLU A 89 -6.70 -13.54 -14.08
C GLU A 89 -6.17 -12.64 -12.95
N LEU A 90 -6.94 -11.62 -12.55
CA LEU A 90 -6.58 -10.63 -11.53
C LEU A 90 -7.78 -10.37 -10.61
N LEU A 91 -7.58 -10.57 -9.31
CA LEU A 91 -8.56 -10.33 -8.27
C LEU A 91 -7.94 -9.46 -7.18
N THR A 92 -8.66 -8.44 -6.73
CA THR A 92 -8.32 -7.63 -5.56
C THR A 92 -9.50 -7.54 -4.59
N TRP A 93 -9.24 -7.09 -3.37
CA TRP A 93 -10.26 -6.99 -2.32
C TRP A 93 -10.03 -5.83 -1.36
N ASN A 94 -11.04 -5.54 -0.53
CA ASN A 94 -10.86 -4.62 0.58
C ASN A 94 -9.88 -5.17 1.61
N LEU A 95 -9.08 -4.28 2.17
CA LEU A 95 -8.08 -4.62 3.17
C LEU A 95 -8.55 -4.20 4.57
N ALA A 96 -8.50 -5.11 5.53
CA ALA A 96 -8.55 -4.76 6.94
C ALA A 96 -7.14 -4.35 7.42
N TYR A 97 -7.05 -3.61 8.53
CA TYR A 97 -5.76 -3.18 9.08
C TYR A 97 -5.71 -3.39 10.58
N PHE A 98 -4.55 -3.79 11.05
CA PHE A 98 -4.21 -3.89 12.45
C PHE A 98 -2.94 -3.09 12.73
N THR A 99 -3.04 -2.06 13.57
CA THR A 99 -1.87 -1.32 14.03
C THR A 99 -1.39 -1.94 15.33
N TYR A 100 -0.21 -2.56 15.29
CA TYR A 100 0.37 -3.23 16.45
C TYR A 100 0.59 -2.26 17.61
N PRO A 101 0.47 -2.75 18.86
CA PRO A 101 0.81 -1.96 20.04
C PRO A 101 2.27 -1.53 19.99
N THR A 102 2.54 -0.27 20.29
CA THR A 102 3.89 0.28 20.39
C THR A 102 4.29 0.46 21.84
N ASN A 103 5.59 0.55 22.13
CA ASN A 103 6.11 0.78 23.47
C ASN A 103 5.63 2.10 24.10
N GLY A 104 5.05 3.01 23.32
CA GLY A 104 4.42 4.26 23.75
C GLY A 104 2.93 4.18 24.07
N GLY A 105 2.31 3.00 23.98
CA GLY A 105 0.97 2.70 24.50
C GLY A 105 -0.23 3.27 23.74
N THR A 106 -0.08 3.72 22.49
CA THR A 106 -1.17 4.45 21.79
C THR A 106 -1.82 3.73 20.62
N HIS A 107 -1.40 2.52 20.26
CA HIS A 107 -1.83 1.90 19.01
C HIS A 107 -2.05 0.39 19.16
N ASN A 108 -3.25 -0.01 19.33
CA ASN A 108 -3.76 -1.36 19.13
C ASN A 108 -5.09 -1.20 18.41
N ILE A 109 -5.04 -0.69 17.16
CA ILE A 109 -6.25 -0.29 16.44
C ILE A 109 -6.56 -1.32 15.37
N LEU A 110 -7.74 -1.93 15.49
CA LEU A 110 -8.33 -2.75 14.45
C LEU A 110 -9.24 -1.90 13.56
N ARG A 111 -9.03 -1.99 12.25
CA ARG A 111 -9.86 -1.32 11.24
C ARG A 111 -10.50 -2.36 10.32
N VAL A 112 -11.83 -2.46 10.38
CA VAL A 112 -12.62 -3.37 9.55
C VAL A 112 -13.35 -2.58 8.47
N PRO A 113 -13.16 -2.87 7.17
CA PRO A 113 -13.85 -2.17 6.09
C PRO A 113 -15.35 -2.47 6.11
N ARG A 114 -16.16 -1.47 5.77
CA ARG A 114 -17.61 -1.60 5.64
C ARG A 114 -17.97 -1.86 4.18
N THR A 115 -18.72 -2.92 3.95
CA THR A 115 -19.20 -3.26 2.60
C THR A 115 -20.59 -2.70 2.37
N LYS A 116 -20.77 -2.00 1.25
CA LYS A 116 -22.07 -1.54 0.75
C LYS A 116 -22.30 -2.05 -0.66
N GLY A 117 -23.53 -2.42 -0.99
CA GLY A 117 -23.92 -2.86 -2.32
C GLY A 117 -23.45 -4.27 -2.66
N LYS A 118 -23.21 -4.51 -3.97
CA LYS A 118 -22.74 -5.82 -4.46
C LYS A 118 -21.33 -6.13 -3.91
N GLU A 119 -21.12 -7.37 -3.55
CA GLU A 119 -19.84 -7.84 -3.00
C GLU A 119 -18.74 -7.95 -4.05
N ILE A 120 -19.12 -8.35 -5.27
CA ILE A 120 -18.21 -8.52 -6.40
C ILE A 120 -18.53 -7.46 -7.46
N GLU A 121 -17.49 -6.77 -7.90
CA GLU A 121 -17.54 -5.78 -8.98
C GLU A 121 -16.46 -6.08 -10.02
N PHE A 122 -16.78 -5.83 -11.29
CA PHE A 122 -15.81 -5.85 -12.39
C PHE A 122 -15.34 -4.43 -12.65
N ILE A 123 -14.06 -4.21 -12.50
CA ILE A 123 -13.42 -2.90 -12.69
C ILE A 123 -12.77 -2.87 -14.07
N LYS A 124 -13.22 -1.95 -14.94
CA LYS A 124 -12.52 -1.69 -16.20
C LYS A 124 -11.17 -1.07 -15.93
N SER A 125 -10.11 -1.67 -16.44
CA SER A 125 -8.73 -1.25 -16.21
C SER A 125 -8.47 0.19 -16.63
N GLU A 126 -8.99 0.61 -17.78
CA GLU A 126 -8.88 2.00 -18.24
C GLU A 126 -9.54 2.99 -17.26
N CYS A 127 -10.68 2.64 -16.66
CA CYS A 127 -11.34 3.49 -15.66
C CYS A 127 -10.45 3.65 -14.40
N PHE A 128 -9.87 2.56 -13.91
CA PHE A 128 -8.94 2.58 -12.80
C PHE A 128 -7.69 3.40 -13.12
N LEU A 129 -7.03 3.14 -14.24
CA LEU A 129 -5.82 3.84 -14.65
C LEU A 129 -6.07 5.35 -14.83
N ASN A 130 -7.18 5.75 -15.44
CA ASN A 130 -7.56 7.16 -15.57
C ASN A 130 -7.87 7.80 -14.20
N LYS A 131 -8.51 7.08 -13.28
CA LYS A 131 -8.78 7.54 -11.92
C LYS A 131 -7.47 7.88 -11.20
N ILE A 132 -6.50 6.96 -11.18
CA ILE A 132 -5.22 7.19 -10.51
C ILE A 132 -4.33 8.19 -11.27
N ALA A 133 -4.41 8.26 -12.60
CA ALA A 133 -3.71 9.26 -13.40
C ALA A 133 -4.22 10.69 -13.14
N LYS A 134 -5.47 10.86 -12.74
CA LYS A 134 -6.07 12.15 -12.37
C LYS A 134 -5.82 12.52 -10.90
N THR A 135 -5.85 11.53 -10.01
CA THR A 135 -5.77 11.77 -8.55
C THR A 135 -4.38 11.62 -7.97
N PHE A 136 -3.48 10.94 -8.68
CA PHE A 136 -2.14 10.55 -8.22
C PHE A 136 -2.16 9.80 -6.88
N GLN A 137 -3.16 8.91 -6.72
CA GLN A 137 -3.35 8.09 -5.53
C GLN A 137 -3.59 6.64 -5.94
N TYR A 138 -2.56 5.81 -5.88
CA TYR A 138 -2.69 4.37 -6.14
C TYR A 138 -3.30 3.61 -4.95
N GLN A 139 -3.18 4.13 -3.74
CA GLN A 139 -3.70 3.51 -2.51
C GLN A 139 -5.22 3.68 -2.40
N VAL A 140 -5.95 3.10 -3.34
CA VAL A 140 -7.42 3.06 -3.39
C VAL A 140 -7.91 1.63 -3.18
N ASP A 141 -9.16 1.48 -2.72
CA ASP A 141 -9.71 0.16 -2.37
C ASP A 141 -9.70 -0.83 -3.53
N ASP A 142 -9.95 -0.35 -4.74
CA ASP A 142 -10.00 -1.12 -5.98
C ASP A 142 -8.65 -1.28 -6.71
N CYS A 143 -7.54 -0.78 -6.14
CA CYS A 143 -6.20 -1.01 -6.71
C CYS A 143 -5.78 -2.48 -6.56
N PRO A 144 -5.46 -3.20 -7.65
CA PRO A 144 -5.07 -4.59 -7.60
C PRO A 144 -3.58 -4.76 -7.22
N MET A 145 -3.19 -4.20 -6.08
CA MET A 145 -1.83 -4.32 -5.58
C MET A 145 -1.45 -5.78 -5.34
N PHE A 146 -0.38 -6.22 -5.95
CA PHE A 146 0.19 -7.55 -5.78
C PHE A 146 1.03 -7.63 -4.49
N TYR A 147 0.46 -7.07 -3.44
CA TYR A 147 0.97 -7.05 -2.07
C TYR A 147 -0.22 -6.87 -1.14
N MET A 148 -0.39 -7.75 -0.18
CA MET A 148 -1.46 -7.81 0.82
C MET A 148 -2.88 -8.04 0.27
N LYS A 149 -3.27 -7.51 -0.89
CA LYS A 149 -4.68 -7.46 -1.33
C LYS A 149 -4.88 -7.74 -2.82
N GLY A 150 -3.99 -8.46 -3.45
CA GLY A 150 -4.10 -8.84 -4.85
C GLY A 150 -3.60 -10.26 -5.09
N VAL A 151 -4.31 -10.99 -5.91
CA VAL A 151 -3.92 -12.29 -6.45
C VAL A 151 -4.00 -12.25 -7.97
N ALA A 152 -2.96 -12.75 -8.65
CA ALA A 152 -2.86 -12.77 -10.10
C ALA A 152 -2.50 -14.16 -10.61
N SER A 153 -2.90 -14.50 -11.86
CA SER A 153 -2.39 -15.70 -12.50
C SER A 153 -0.88 -15.55 -12.77
N THR A 154 -0.17 -16.65 -12.72
CA THR A 154 1.28 -16.66 -13.06
C THR A 154 1.53 -16.29 -14.51
N GLU A 155 0.59 -16.56 -15.42
CA GLU A 155 0.64 -16.14 -16.82
C GLU A 155 0.57 -14.61 -16.93
N LEU A 156 -0.31 -13.97 -16.15
CA LEU A 156 -0.39 -12.51 -16.11
C LEU A 156 0.91 -11.89 -15.56
N VAL A 157 1.46 -12.45 -14.50
CA VAL A 157 2.76 -12.03 -13.94
C VAL A 157 3.87 -12.18 -14.99
N ASN A 158 3.92 -13.29 -15.72
CA ASN A 158 4.91 -13.54 -16.76
C ASN A 158 4.77 -12.58 -17.96
N ARG A 159 3.54 -12.17 -18.31
CA ARG A 159 3.35 -11.10 -19.31
C ARG A 159 4.02 -9.80 -18.89
N VAL A 160 3.84 -9.39 -17.63
CA VAL A 160 4.52 -8.20 -17.08
C VAL A 160 6.05 -8.36 -17.15
N LYS A 161 6.58 -9.50 -16.69
CA LYS A 161 8.04 -9.78 -16.72
C LYS A 161 8.62 -9.68 -18.12
N SER A 162 7.89 -10.11 -19.14
CA SER A 162 8.34 -10.03 -20.54
C SER A 162 8.41 -8.60 -21.09
N ARG A 163 7.83 -7.61 -20.41
CA ARG A 163 7.84 -6.20 -20.82
C ARG A 163 8.90 -5.37 -20.10
N THR A 164 9.34 -5.79 -18.94
CA THR A 164 10.35 -5.08 -18.17
C THR A 164 11.75 -5.31 -18.75
N PRO A 165 12.63 -4.31 -18.76
CA PRO A 165 13.95 -4.43 -19.37
C PRO A 165 14.85 -5.49 -18.73
N ASP A 166 14.68 -5.73 -17.43
CA ASP A 166 15.46 -6.70 -16.65
C ASP A 166 14.74 -8.06 -16.48
N GLY A 167 13.54 -8.23 -17.04
CA GLY A 167 12.75 -9.43 -16.90
C GLY A 167 12.17 -9.65 -15.50
N CYS A 168 12.25 -8.66 -14.61
CA CYS A 168 11.72 -8.72 -13.25
C CYS A 168 10.31 -8.16 -13.16
N PHE A 169 9.46 -8.80 -12.34
CA PHE A 169 8.13 -8.28 -12.05
C PHE A 169 8.20 -7.01 -11.20
N TYR A 170 9.02 -7.03 -10.15
CA TYR A 170 9.22 -5.90 -9.24
C TYR A 170 10.26 -4.92 -9.81
N TYR A 171 9.89 -4.21 -10.87
CA TYR A 171 10.78 -3.29 -11.57
C TYR A 171 11.00 -1.97 -10.82
N CYS A 172 10.02 -1.51 -10.02
CA CYS A 172 10.13 -0.33 -9.16
C CYS A 172 10.56 -0.69 -7.75
N PRO A 173 11.12 0.26 -6.95
CA PRO A 173 11.67 -0.01 -5.63
C PRO A 173 10.67 -0.58 -4.62
N THR A 174 9.40 -0.20 -4.73
CA THR A 174 8.33 -0.69 -3.85
C THR A 174 7.42 -1.67 -4.60
N PRO A 175 7.09 -2.84 -4.00
CA PRO A 175 6.36 -3.90 -4.67
C PRO A 175 4.87 -3.58 -4.92
N ASP A 176 4.30 -2.68 -4.14
CA ASP A 176 2.85 -2.46 -4.05
C ASP A 176 2.26 -1.66 -5.23
N GLY A 177 2.57 -0.37 -5.33
CA GLY A 177 1.88 0.52 -6.26
C GLY A 177 2.14 0.22 -7.72
N PHE A 178 3.40 -0.05 -8.11
CA PHE A 178 3.74 -0.40 -9.48
C PHE A 178 3.03 -1.68 -9.94
N SER A 179 2.99 -2.71 -9.08
CA SER A 179 2.31 -3.96 -9.39
C SER A 179 0.83 -3.75 -9.70
N GLY A 180 0.14 -2.90 -8.93
CA GLY A 180 -1.25 -2.56 -9.17
C GLY A 180 -1.50 -1.89 -10.53
N VAL A 181 -0.60 -0.96 -10.92
CA VAL A 181 -0.69 -0.25 -12.20
C VAL A 181 -0.42 -1.20 -13.35
N VAL A 182 0.70 -1.94 -13.30
CA VAL A 182 1.15 -2.74 -14.43
C VAL A 182 0.25 -3.93 -14.68
N LEU A 183 -0.23 -4.62 -13.64
CA LEU A 183 -1.19 -5.73 -13.75
C LEU A 183 -2.54 -5.27 -14.28
N ALA A 184 -3.07 -4.15 -13.77
CA ALA A 184 -4.33 -3.61 -14.28
C ALA A 184 -4.25 -3.32 -15.77
N GLY A 185 -3.12 -2.81 -16.26
CA GLY A 185 -2.96 -2.52 -17.69
C GLY A 185 -2.85 -3.74 -18.59
N GLU A 186 -2.52 -4.92 -18.07
CA GLU A 186 -2.41 -6.17 -18.86
C GLU A 186 -3.77 -6.85 -19.12
N VAL A 187 -4.83 -6.41 -18.50
CA VAL A 187 -6.18 -6.97 -18.63
C VAL A 187 -7.18 -5.85 -18.94
N ASP A 188 -8.25 -6.18 -19.67
CA ASP A 188 -9.32 -5.21 -19.95
C ASP A 188 -10.11 -4.86 -18.71
N GLN A 189 -10.30 -5.84 -17.84
CA GLN A 189 -10.98 -5.71 -16.54
C GLN A 189 -10.47 -6.73 -15.53
N TYR A 190 -10.63 -6.41 -14.26
CA TYR A 190 -10.33 -7.31 -13.15
C TYR A 190 -11.48 -7.34 -12.15
N VAL A 191 -11.43 -8.29 -11.22
CA VAL A 191 -12.44 -8.46 -10.19
C VAL A 191 -12.02 -7.73 -8.90
N TYR A 192 -12.96 -6.99 -8.34
CA TYR A 192 -12.84 -6.37 -7.02
C TYR A 192 -13.88 -6.97 -6.08
N CYS A 193 -13.41 -7.62 -5.02
CA CYS A 193 -14.21 -8.15 -3.93
C CYS A 193 -14.23 -7.16 -2.76
N LYS A 194 -15.42 -6.68 -2.39
CA LYS A 194 -15.57 -5.75 -1.24
C LYS A 194 -15.42 -6.41 0.11
N LYS A 195 -15.53 -7.74 0.19
CA LYS A 195 -15.23 -8.50 1.39
C LYS A 195 -13.72 -8.47 1.65
N PRO A 196 -13.27 -8.17 2.88
CA PRO A 196 -11.86 -8.31 3.20
C PRO A 196 -11.48 -9.80 3.19
N LEU A 197 -10.35 -10.11 2.54
CA LEU A 197 -9.77 -11.46 2.52
C LEU A 197 -8.40 -11.50 3.21
N SER A 198 -7.85 -10.33 3.50
CA SER A 198 -6.58 -10.18 4.21
C SER A 198 -6.63 -9.02 5.21
N ILE A 199 -5.61 -8.97 6.05
CA ILE A 199 -5.38 -7.92 7.02
C ILE A 199 -3.93 -7.46 6.90
N GLY A 200 -3.72 -6.16 6.70
CA GLY A 200 -2.41 -5.54 6.70
C GLY A 200 -1.97 -5.18 8.11
N GLY A 201 -0.76 -5.56 8.47
CA GLY A 201 -0.11 -5.17 9.71
C GLY A 201 0.56 -3.81 9.58
N ASP A 202 0.52 -3.02 10.64
CA ASP A 202 1.17 -1.72 10.72
C ASP A 202 2.01 -1.66 12.00
N THR A 203 3.31 -1.91 11.86
CA THR A 203 4.29 -1.99 12.94
C THR A 203 5.11 -0.70 13.07
N GLU A 204 5.95 -0.60 14.09
CA GLU A 204 6.93 0.47 14.20
C GLU A 204 7.98 0.43 13.09
N LYS A 205 8.25 -0.75 12.52
CA LYS A 205 9.22 -0.96 11.44
C LYS A 205 8.63 -0.70 10.05
N SER A 206 7.32 -0.41 9.93
CA SER A 206 6.68 -0.15 8.63
C SER A 206 7.30 1.05 7.93
N GLN A 207 7.86 0.83 6.75
CA GLN A 207 8.67 1.82 6.03
C GLN A 207 7.94 3.13 5.74
N GLY A 208 6.65 3.07 5.41
CA GLY A 208 5.85 4.28 5.15
C GLY A 208 5.77 5.27 6.32
N LYS A 209 6.05 4.81 7.56
CA LYS A 209 6.11 5.69 8.75
C LYS A 209 7.48 6.33 8.94
N ASN A 210 8.55 5.69 8.49
CA ASN A 210 9.91 6.15 8.75
C ASN A 210 10.21 7.52 8.12
N TYR A 211 9.54 7.84 7.01
CA TYR A 211 9.69 9.16 6.37
C TYR A 211 9.09 10.33 7.15
N GLY A 212 8.06 10.07 7.96
CA GLY A 212 7.44 11.08 8.80
C GLY A 212 8.06 11.23 10.19
N ARG A 213 9.01 10.35 10.56
CA ARG A 213 9.65 10.37 11.88
C ARG A 213 10.85 11.30 11.91
N THR A 214 11.07 11.96 13.07
CA THR A 214 12.13 12.94 13.26
C THR A 214 13.40 12.38 13.88
N ASP A 215 13.37 11.15 14.42
CA ASP A 215 14.52 10.53 15.06
C ASP A 215 15.57 10.03 14.06
N LYS A 216 16.84 10.08 14.48
CA LYS A 216 17.99 9.74 13.61
C LYS A 216 17.96 8.28 13.12
N LYS A 217 17.44 7.35 13.93
CA LYS A 217 17.38 5.92 13.58
C LYS A 217 16.42 5.69 12.45
N SER A 218 15.19 6.21 12.55
CA SER A 218 14.17 6.08 11.50
C SER A 218 14.61 6.75 10.18
N ARG A 219 15.36 7.86 10.25
CA ARG A 219 15.97 8.51 9.07
C ARG A 219 16.99 7.61 8.39
N PHE A 220 17.87 7.01 9.17
CA PHE A 220 18.90 6.12 8.65
C PHE A 220 18.26 4.88 8.00
N GLU A 221 17.30 4.26 8.66
CA GLU A 221 16.57 3.08 8.15
C GLU A 221 15.83 3.40 6.83
N ALA A 222 15.15 4.55 6.74
CA ALA A 222 14.49 4.97 5.52
C ALA A 222 15.49 5.21 4.37
N GLN A 223 16.60 5.87 4.65
CA GLN A 223 17.66 6.10 3.66
C GLN A 223 18.29 4.78 3.19
N GLN A 224 18.58 3.88 4.12
CA GLN A 224 19.14 2.58 3.82
C GLN A 224 18.18 1.75 2.96
N PHE A 225 16.90 1.71 3.33
CA PHE A 225 15.87 1.01 2.55
C PHE A 225 15.88 1.41 1.07
N PHE A 226 15.97 2.71 0.76
CA PHE A 226 16.04 3.14 -0.63
C PHE A 226 17.36 2.80 -1.29
N ASN A 227 18.49 2.97 -0.60
CA ASN A 227 19.79 2.62 -1.15
C ASN A 227 19.84 1.13 -1.53
N ASP A 228 19.27 0.25 -0.72
CA ASP A 228 19.26 -1.19 -0.93
C ASP A 228 18.31 -1.61 -2.07
N ASN A 229 17.23 -0.85 -2.30
CA ASN A 229 16.17 -1.21 -3.26
C ASN A 229 16.23 -0.41 -4.57
N ILE A 230 17.09 0.61 -4.68
CA ILE A 230 17.21 1.43 -5.89
C ILE A 230 17.99 0.68 -6.95
N ARG A 231 17.31 0.29 -8.04
CA ARG A 231 17.92 -0.25 -9.26
C ARG A 231 17.81 0.70 -10.45
N ARG A 232 16.99 1.73 -10.32
CA ARG A 232 16.76 2.78 -11.31
C ARG A 232 16.38 4.10 -10.63
N THR A 233 16.51 5.20 -11.33
CA THR A 233 15.89 6.48 -10.95
C THR A 233 14.39 6.47 -11.27
N MET A 234 13.63 7.36 -10.65
CA MET A 234 12.27 7.67 -11.09
C MET A 234 12.25 8.07 -12.56
N HIS A 235 11.08 8.01 -13.18
CA HIS A 235 10.91 8.34 -14.59
C HIS A 235 11.56 9.70 -14.91
N PRO A 236 12.26 9.85 -16.06
CA PRO A 236 12.95 11.10 -16.41
C PRO A 236 12.06 12.34 -16.33
N ASP A 237 10.77 12.23 -16.67
CA ASP A 237 9.82 13.34 -16.55
C ASP A 237 9.54 13.80 -15.11
N LEU A 238 10.03 13.07 -14.11
CA LEU A 238 9.95 13.37 -12.68
C LEU A 238 11.32 13.78 -12.09
N ALA A 239 12.15 14.49 -12.86
CA ALA A 239 13.47 14.98 -12.47
C ALA A 239 14.50 13.88 -12.14
N SER A 240 14.28 12.64 -12.60
CA SER A 240 15.25 11.51 -12.51
C SER A 240 15.84 11.30 -11.11
N GLN A 241 15.05 11.51 -10.07
CA GLN A 241 15.48 11.30 -8.68
C GLN A 241 15.49 9.80 -8.33
N PRO A 242 16.30 9.36 -7.37
CA PRO A 242 16.28 7.96 -6.92
C PRO A 242 14.90 7.51 -6.44
N TYR A 243 14.22 8.35 -5.69
CA TYR A 243 12.86 8.10 -5.18
C TYR A 243 12.24 9.37 -4.60
N SER A 244 10.94 9.31 -4.28
CA SER A 244 10.23 10.32 -3.47
C SER A 244 9.33 9.63 -2.45
N PRO A 245 9.24 10.11 -1.19
CA PRO A 245 8.25 9.64 -0.22
C PRO A 245 6.84 10.20 -0.49
N LEU A 246 6.69 11.11 -1.45
CA LEU A 246 5.38 11.59 -1.86
C LEU A 246 4.66 10.51 -2.66
N THR A 247 3.59 9.95 -2.11
CA THR A 247 2.74 8.94 -2.78
C THR A 247 2.25 9.42 -4.14
N THR A 248 2.05 10.73 -4.29
CA THR A 248 1.68 11.38 -5.54
C THR A 248 2.77 11.24 -6.60
N LEU A 249 4.03 11.50 -6.27
CA LEU A 249 5.17 11.31 -7.19
C LEU A 249 5.43 9.83 -7.47
N MET A 250 5.30 8.96 -6.47
CA MET A 250 5.39 7.51 -6.67
C MET A 250 4.32 7.03 -7.65
N THR A 251 3.05 7.48 -7.50
CA THR A 251 1.97 7.11 -8.44
C THR A 251 2.26 7.59 -9.85
N ALA A 252 2.78 8.80 -10.00
CA ALA A 252 3.18 9.33 -11.30
C ALA A 252 4.32 8.50 -11.92
N ASP A 253 5.33 8.11 -11.13
CA ASP A 253 6.42 7.25 -11.58
C ASP A 253 5.92 5.88 -12.07
N TYR A 254 5.03 5.25 -11.32
CA TYR A 254 4.45 3.96 -11.71
C TYR A 254 3.69 4.05 -13.03
N LEU A 255 2.87 5.09 -13.21
CA LEU A 255 2.09 5.30 -14.44
C LEU A 255 3.00 5.56 -15.64
N LEU A 256 3.96 6.47 -15.51
CA LEU A 256 4.87 6.83 -16.60
C LEU A 256 5.79 5.66 -16.95
N THR A 257 6.31 4.97 -15.95
CA THR A 257 7.15 3.77 -16.14
C THR A 257 6.38 2.66 -16.84
N ALA A 258 5.14 2.36 -16.40
CA ALA A 258 4.32 1.33 -17.04
C ALA A 258 3.97 1.70 -18.48
N ARG A 259 3.62 2.96 -18.75
CA ARG A 259 3.33 3.49 -20.11
C ARG A 259 4.49 3.24 -21.07
N ASP A 260 5.71 3.40 -20.59
CA ASP A 260 6.92 3.33 -21.41
C ASP A 260 7.49 1.89 -21.55
N LEU A 261 6.86 0.89 -20.87
CA LEU A 261 7.18 -0.52 -21.08
C LEU A 261 6.78 -0.97 -22.49
N SER A 262 7.66 -1.75 -23.12
CA SER A 262 7.47 -2.22 -24.50
C SER A 262 6.16 -3.02 -24.67
N GLY A 263 5.25 -2.49 -25.49
CA GLY A 263 3.99 -3.15 -25.81
C GLY A 263 3.02 -3.31 -24.64
N TRP A 264 3.18 -2.57 -23.53
CA TRP A 264 2.21 -2.58 -22.45
C TRP A 264 0.84 -2.06 -22.94
N PRO A 265 -0.25 -2.83 -22.78
CA PRO A 265 -1.54 -2.47 -23.38
C PRO A 265 -2.35 -1.45 -22.57
N GLY A 266 -1.94 -1.16 -21.33
CA GLY A 266 -2.66 -0.24 -20.45
C GLY A 266 -2.77 1.17 -21.03
N ARG A 267 -3.92 1.82 -20.80
CA ARG A 267 -4.22 3.14 -21.38
C ARG A 267 -4.76 4.09 -20.32
N PHE A 268 -4.26 5.32 -20.35
CA PHE A 268 -4.82 6.44 -19.59
C PHE A 268 -4.55 7.76 -20.35
N ASN A 269 -5.49 8.69 -20.25
CA ASN A 269 -5.40 10.00 -20.92
C ASN A 269 -5.65 11.18 -19.95
N GLN A 270 -5.84 10.91 -18.66
CA GLN A 270 -6.13 11.92 -17.65
C GLN A 270 -4.88 12.46 -16.94
N PHE A 271 -3.68 11.97 -17.28
CA PHE A 271 -2.43 12.41 -16.66
C PHE A 271 -2.08 13.83 -17.10
N LYS A 272 -1.92 14.74 -16.13
CA LYS A 272 -1.45 16.11 -16.35
C LYS A 272 -0.47 16.51 -15.26
N PHE A 273 0.64 17.13 -15.64
CA PHE A 273 1.65 17.59 -14.67
C PHE A 273 1.14 18.73 -13.77
N GLU A 274 0.20 19.55 -14.25
CA GLU A 274 -0.50 20.54 -13.43
C GLU A 274 -1.26 19.90 -12.27
N ASP A 275 -1.98 18.80 -12.55
CA ASP A 275 -2.74 18.06 -11.54
C ASP A 275 -1.79 17.32 -10.57
N LEU A 276 -0.65 16.82 -11.06
CA LEU A 276 0.40 16.23 -10.24
C LEU A 276 0.94 17.24 -9.22
N LEU A 277 1.30 18.44 -9.67
CA LEU A 277 1.79 19.48 -8.77
C LEU A 277 0.75 19.86 -7.71
N ARG A 278 -0.51 20.04 -8.10
CA ARG A 278 -1.61 20.32 -7.16
C ARG A 278 -1.80 19.20 -6.15
N ALA A 279 -1.77 17.94 -6.60
CA ALA A 279 -1.89 16.80 -5.73
C ALA A 279 -0.72 16.67 -4.74
N ALA A 280 0.51 16.90 -5.21
CA ALA A 280 1.71 16.87 -4.37
C ALA A 280 1.69 17.95 -3.29
N PHE A 281 1.36 19.19 -3.62
CA PHE A 281 1.21 20.26 -2.63
C PHE A 281 0.08 19.97 -1.63
N LYS A 282 -1.04 19.43 -2.09
CA LYS A 282 -2.12 18.98 -1.19
C LYS A 282 -1.68 17.87 -0.26
N GLN A 283 -0.84 16.94 -0.72
CA GLN A 283 -0.25 15.91 0.13
C GLN A 283 0.66 16.54 1.19
N ILE A 284 1.53 17.49 0.82
CA ILE A 284 2.39 18.24 1.74
C ILE A 284 1.57 18.98 2.81
N GLU A 285 0.45 19.61 2.43
CA GLU A 285 -0.46 20.27 3.39
C GLU A 285 -1.09 19.32 4.42
N ASN A 286 -1.25 18.05 4.07
CA ASN A 286 -1.97 17.06 4.90
C ASN A 286 -1.08 16.01 5.58
N THR A 287 0.23 16.04 5.34
CA THR A 287 1.18 15.04 5.86
C THR A 287 2.36 15.74 6.51
N SER A 288 2.75 15.28 7.70
CA SER A 288 3.98 15.77 8.34
C SER A 288 5.20 15.11 7.72
N TYR A 289 6.14 15.93 7.24
CA TYR A 289 7.47 15.51 6.80
C TYR A 289 8.53 16.24 7.61
N GLN A 290 9.73 15.68 7.68
CA GLN A 290 10.89 16.38 8.23
C GLN A 290 11.29 17.53 7.29
N ASN A 291 11.81 18.62 7.85
CA ASN A 291 12.15 19.80 7.06
C ASN A 291 13.12 19.50 5.91
N GLU A 292 14.15 18.68 6.16
CA GLU A 292 15.12 18.32 5.12
C GLU A 292 14.48 17.48 3.99
N VAL A 293 13.57 16.55 4.35
CA VAL A 293 12.81 15.78 3.37
C VAL A 293 11.91 16.71 2.56
N LEU A 294 11.22 17.61 3.24
CA LEU A 294 10.30 18.56 2.61
C LEU A 294 11.03 19.53 1.67
N GLU A 295 12.18 20.06 2.07
CA GLU A 295 13.03 20.92 1.24
C GLU A 295 13.45 20.20 -0.04
N ARG A 296 13.93 18.96 0.08
CA ARG A 296 14.30 18.13 -1.07
C ARG A 296 13.11 17.91 -2.01
N GLU A 297 11.94 17.55 -1.48
CA GLU A 297 10.75 17.30 -2.31
C GLU A 297 10.25 18.58 -3.00
N LEU A 298 10.35 19.72 -2.34
CA LEU A 298 10.03 21.01 -2.97
C LEU A 298 10.98 21.36 -4.12
N LEU A 299 12.28 21.03 -3.99
CA LEU A 299 13.24 21.18 -5.08
C LEU A 299 12.92 20.25 -6.25
N ILE A 300 12.58 18.98 -5.99
CA ILE A 300 12.14 18.03 -7.02
C ILE A 300 10.89 18.56 -7.75
N LEU A 301 9.88 19.04 -7.01
CA LEU A 301 8.66 19.59 -7.60
C LEU A 301 8.96 20.86 -8.43
N LYS A 302 9.93 21.67 -8.00
CA LYS A 302 10.39 22.83 -8.80
C LYS A 302 11.04 22.38 -10.10
N GLU A 303 11.92 21.38 -10.09
CA GLU A 303 12.54 20.83 -11.30
C GLU A 303 11.49 20.26 -12.28
N ILE A 304 10.51 19.51 -11.78
CA ILE A 304 9.38 19.03 -12.58
C ILE A 304 8.63 20.22 -13.21
N ALA A 305 8.35 21.26 -12.42
CA ALA A 305 7.64 22.43 -12.91
C ALA A 305 8.43 23.18 -13.98
N ILE A 306 9.75 23.30 -13.85
CA ILE A 306 10.62 23.91 -14.88
C ILE A 306 10.58 23.07 -16.16
N LYS A 307 10.77 21.76 -16.04
CA LYS A 307 10.79 20.83 -17.19
C LYS A 307 9.50 20.89 -18.01
N HIS A 308 8.37 21.07 -17.35
CA HIS A 308 7.04 21.06 -17.99
C HIS A 308 6.45 22.47 -18.20
N ASN A 309 7.25 23.54 -18.08
CA ASN A 309 6.82 24.93 -18.23
C ASN A 309 5.71 25.37 -17.24
N LEU A 310 5.74 24.85 -16.02
CA LEU A 310 4.73 25.08 -14.97
C LEU A 310 5.28 25.88 -13.78
N LEU A 311 6.43 26.55 -13.93
CA LEU A 311 7.04 27.33 -12.85
C LEU A 311 6.10 28.40 -12.25
N PRO A 312 5.26 29.11 -13.01
CA PRO A 312 4.30 30.05 -12.44
C PRO A 312 3.28 29.33 -11.51
N LEU A 313 2.78 28.16 -11.91
CA LEU A 313 1.89 27.35 -11.07
C LEU A 313 2.58 26.89 -9.79
N PHE A 314 3.84 26.42 -9.90
CA PHE A 314 4.63 26.01 -8.73
C PHE A 314 4.78 27.18 -7.73
N LYS A 315 5.18 28.38 -8.19
CA LYS A 315 5.31 29.58 -7.34
C LYS A 315 4.00 29.91 -6.63
N GLN A 316 2.88 29.87 -7.35
CA GLN A 316 1.54 30.07 -6.77
C GLN A 316 1.23 29.04 -5.67
N LEU A 317 1.42 27.75 -5.95
CA LEU A 317 1.14 26.67 -5.01
C LEU A 317 2.03 26.77 -3.77
N TYR A 318 3.33 26.98 -3.94
CA TYR A 318 4.29 27.17 -2.85
C TYR A 318 3.86 28.31 -1.91
N THR A 319 3.55 29.49 -2.46
CA THR A 319 3.12 30.65 -1.67
C THR A 319 1.81 30.34 -0.92
N THR A 320 0.85 29.74 -1.60
CA THR A 320 -0.45 29.38 -0.99
C THR A 320 -0.28 28.39 0.15
N THR A 321 0.53 27.35 -0.04
CA THR A 321 0.78 26.31 0.99
C THR A 321 1.54 26.90 2.17
N LYS A 322 2.54 27.76 1.94
CA LYS A 322 3.26 28.47 3.00
C LYS A 322 2.30 29.30 3.89
N HIS A 323 1.37 30.04 3.29
CA HIS A 323 0.36 30.80 4.02
C HIS A 323 -0.60 29.92 4.83
N LYS A 324 -1.05 28.79 4.26
CA LYS A 324 -1.96 27.88 4.94
C LYS A 324 -1.33 27.20 6.16
N LEU A 325 -0.06 26.81 6.04
CA LEU A 325 0.67 26.17 7.15
C LEU A 325 0.91 27.15 8.29
N TYR A 326 1.13 28.43 7.99
CA TYR A 326 1.27 29.49 8.97
C TYR A 326 -0.08 29.81 9.70
N GLN A 327 -1.22 29.62 9.01
CA GLN A 327 -2.56 29.89 9.56
C GLN A 327 -3.21 28.69 10.23
N ASN A 328 -2.53 27.54 10.37
CA ASN A 328 -3.13 26.30 10.83
C ASN A 328 -3.74 26.38 12.22
N THR A 329 -4.95 26.91 12.25
CA THR A 329 -5.97 26.63 13.23
C THR A 329 -6.53 25.24 12.96
N VAL A 330 -6.58 24.45 13.99
CA VAL A 330 -7.08 23.07 14.05
C VAL A 330 -8.38 22.93 13.24
N GLN A 331 -8.33 22.32 12.06
CA GLN A 331 -9.55 21.91 11.34
C GLN A 331 -10.09 20.63 11.99
N TYR A 332 -11.22 20.76 12.67
CA TYR A 332 -12.01 19.62 13.16
C TYR A 332 -12.78 19.03 11.98
N GLY A 333 -12.28 17.92 11.41
CA GLY A 333 -12.99 17.18 10.38
C GLY A 333 -13.61 15.91 10.93
N PHE A 334 -14.92 15.77 10.83
CA PHE A 334 -15.60 14.48 10.93
C PHE A 334 -15.34 13.70 9.64
N ALA A 335 -14.39 12.77 9.67
CA ALA A 335 -14.27 11.79 8.60
C ALA A 335 -15.23 10.64 8.89
N ILE A 336 -16.35 10.56 8.16
CA ILE A 336 -17.14 9.33 8.08
C ILE A 336 -16.29 8.34 7.31
N THR A 337 -15.49 7.56 8.03
CA THR A 337 -14.65 6.53 7.43
C THR A 337 -15.54 5.37 6.98
N ASN A 338 -15.26 4.82 5.78
CA ASN A 338 -15.90 3.59 5.29
C ASN A 338 -15.44 2.34 6.07
N SER A 339 -14.96 2.49 7.29
CA SER A 339 -14.45 1.42 8.15
C SER A 339 -14.87 1.63 9.61
N ILE A 340 -14.97 0.51 10.33
CA ILE A 340 -15.10 0.49 11.78
C ILE A 340 -13.70 0.50 12.36
N ARG A 341 -13.49 1.33 13.37
CA ARG A 341 -12.25 1.38 14.15
C ARG A 341 -12.56 0.96 15.57
N MET A 342 -11.73 0.07 16.12
CA MET A 342 -11.88 -0.46 17.47
C MET A 342 -10.52 -0.53 18.15
N ASP A 343 -10.50 -0.39 19.47
CA ASP A 343 -9.30 -0.69 20.27
C ASP A 343 -9.17 -2.21 20.41
N GLY A 344 -8.08 -2.76 19.86
CA GLY A 344 -7.79 -4.18 19.95
C GLY A 344 -7.44 -4.63 21.36
N SER A 345 -6.96 -3.72 22.23
CA SER A 345 -6.64 -4.05 23.62
C SER A 345 -7.87 -4.47 24.40
N GLU A 346 -9.01 -3.78 24.18
CA GLU A 346 -10.29 -4.13 24.79
C GLU A 346 -10.84 -5.48 24.30
N LEU A 347 -10.38 -5.93 23.12
CA LEU A 347 -10.77 -7.20 22.52
C LEU A 347 -9.77 -8.33 22.80
N GLY A 348 -8.71 -8.06 23.55
CA GLY A 348 -7.64 -9.04 23.82
C GLY A 348 -6.81 -9.36 22.57
N ILE A 349 -6.72 -8.47 21.60
CA ILE A 349 -5.96 -8.66 20.36
C ILE A 349 -4.52 -8.22 20.60
N HIS A 350 -3.57 -9.13 20.38
CA HIS A 350 -2.15 -8.86 20.62
C HIS A 350 -1.27 -9.09 19.38
N ASN A 351 -1.79 -9.78 18.36
CA ASN A 351 -1.06 -10.14 17.15
C ASN A 351 -1.99 -10.18 15.93
N ILE A 352 -1.41 -10.37 14.76
CA ILE A 352 -2.14 -10.38 13.48
C ILE A 352 -3.12 -11.57 13.37
N PHE A 353 -2.82 -12.68 14.01
CA PHE A 353 -3.70 -13.85 13.99
C PHE A 353 -5.00 -13.58 14.75
N ASP A 354 -4.91 -13.04 15.98
CA ASP A 354 -6.08 -12.63 16.77
C ASP A 354 -6.88 -11.55 16.03
N ALA A 355 -6.18 -10.60 15.42
CA ALA A 355 -6.79 -9.54 14.62
C ALA A 355 -7.55 -10.11 13.41
N ALA A 356 -7.00 -11.10 12.70
CA ALA A 356 -7.67 -11.75 11.57
C ALA A 356 -8.95 -12.48 11.99
N LEU A 357 -8.94 -13.18 13.12
CA LEU A 357 -10.13 -13.83 13.70
C LEU A 357 -11.20 -12.80 14.06
N ALA A 358 -10.80 -11.71 14.72
CA ALA A 358 -11.70 -10.63 15.12
C ALA A 358 -12.33 -9.94 13.90
N VAL A 359 -11.55 -9.62 12.87
CA VAL A 359 -12.07 -9.04 11.60
C VAL A 359 -13.11 -9.96 10.98
N ASN A 360 -12.81 -11.26 10.86
CA ASN A 360 -13.73 -12.22 10.27
C ASN A 360 -15.04 -12.31 11.04
N PHE A 361 -14.97 -12.34 12.38
CA PHE A 361 -16.16 -12.34 13.25
C PHE A 361 -16.97 -11.05 13.06
N ILE A 362 -16.33 -9.87 13.16
CA ILE A 362 -16.98 -8.56 13.05
C ILE A 362 -17.62 -8.38 11.69
N TYR A 363 -16.92 -8.74 10.61
CA TYR A 363 -17.42 -8.61 9.25
C TYR A 363 -18.67 -9.49 9.03
N ASN A 364 -18.64 -10.75 9.47
CA ASN A 364 -19.76 -11.67 9.34
C ASN A 364 -20.95 -11.26 10.24
N PHE A 365 -20.68 -10.70 11.41
CA PHE A 365 -21.70 -10.15 12.29
C PHE A 365 -22.41 -8.95 11.64
N TYR A 366 -21.64 -8.05 11.06
CA TYR A 366 -22.14 -6.87 10.35
C TYR A 366 -23.11 -7.18 9.21
N LYS A 367 -22.86 -8.26 8.48
CA LYS A 367 -23.74 -8.72 7.39
C LYS A 367 -25.13 -9.18 7.88
N LYS A 368 -25.22 -9.62 9.14
CA LYS A 368 -26.43 -10.22 9.70
C LYS A 368 -27.33 -9.23 10.45
N PHE A 369 -26.82 -8.08 10.89
CA PHE A 369 -27.53 -7.16 11.76
C PHE A 369 -27.76 -5.79 11.13
N SER A 370 -28.90 -5.14 11.48
CA SER A 370 -29.25 -3.83 10.96
C SER A 370 -28.32 -2.75 11.54
N PHE A 371 -28.16 -1.66 10.80
CA PHE A 371 -27.33 -0.51 11.19
C PHE A 371 -27.66 0.06 12.59
N LYS A 372 -28.94 -0.02 13.00
CA LYS A 372 -29.42 0.50 14.29
C LYS A 372 -28.82 -0.27 15.47
N THR A 373 -28.82 -1.60 15.41
CA THR A 373 -28.28 -2.47 16.46
C THR A 373 -26.77 -2.28 16.64
N ILE A 374 -26.08 -2.05 15.54
CA ILE A 374 -24.63 -1.82 15.54
C ILE A 374 -24.28 -0.43 16.08
N TYR A 375 -25.06 0.58 15.73
CA TYR A 375 -24.92 1.94 16.25
C TYR A 375 -25.08 1.99 17.77
N GLU A 376 -26.03 1.27 18.33
CA GLU A 376 -26.27 1.19 19.78
C GLU A 376 -25.12 0.49 20.53
N VAL A 377 -24.51 -0.54 19.93
CA VAL A 377 -23.32 -1.21 20.50
C VAL A 377 -22.06 -0.33 20.40
N LEU A 378 -21.93 0.45 19.33
CA LEU A 378 -20.76 1.29 19.08
C LEU A 378 -20.83 2.66 19.79
N THR A 379 -22.02 3.20 20.05
CA THR A 379 -22.16 4.50 20.74
C THR A 379 -21.72 4.44 22.19
N ASN A 380 -21.77 3.27 22.82
CA ASN A 380 -21.21 3.07 24.17
C ASN A 380 -19.66 3.07 24.17
N ASN A 381 -19.01 2.92 23.02
CA ASN A 381 -17.54 2.90 22.86
C ASN A 381 -16.99 4.12 22.08
N LEU A 382 -17.81 5.13 21.81
CA LEU A 382 -17.48 6.28 20.94
C LEU A 382 -16.40 7.24 21.49
N ASN A 383 -16.00 7.10 22.75
CA ASN A 383 -14.93 7.92 23.34
C ASN A 383 -13.52 7.65 22.78
N ILE A 384 -13.33 6.56 22.04
CA ILE A 384 -12.02 6.13 21.50
C ILE A 384 -11.70 6.77 20.14
N VAL A 385 -12.69 7.29 19.42
CA VAL A 385 -12.54 7.72 18.01
C VAL A 385 -11.96 9.14 17.85
N LEU A 386 -11.76 9.89 18.90
CA LEU A 386 -11.33 11.29 18.87
C LEU A 386 -9.83 11.49 19.13
N GLN A 387 -8.96 10.62 18.65
CA GLN A 387 -7.53 10.93 18.62
C GLN A 387 -7.22 11.95 17.51
N ARG A 388 -6.97 13.17 17.98
CA ARG A 388 -6.54 14.31 17.15
C ARG A 388 -5.10 14.08 16.71
N LYS A 389 -4.84 13.91 15.42
CA LYS A 389 -3.50 14.17 14.87
C LYS A 389 -3.36 15.69 14.73
N LYS A 390 -2.55 16.27 15.60
CA LYS A 390 -2.10 17.65 15.47
C LYS A 390 -0.85 17.63 14.59
N TYR A 391 -0.97 18.04 13.33
CA TYR A 391 0.20 18.32 12.50
C TYR A 391 0.58 19.77 12.73
N SER A 392 1.78 20.01 13.20
CA SER A 392 2.36 21.35 13.26
C SER A 392 3.65 21.34 12.46
N TYR A 393 3.63 21.97 11.29
CA TYR A 393 4.87 22.51 10.74
C TYR A 393 5.14 23.83 11.46
N GLU A 394 6.34 24.03 11.96
CA GLU A 394 6.73 25.32 12.46
C GLU A 394 6.80 26.33 11.30
N GLU A 395 7.38 25.93 10.15
CA GLU A 395 7.34 26.69 8.87
C GLU A 395 7.63 25.78 7.68
N LEU A 396 7.17 26.18 6.48
CA LEU A 396 7.62 25.54 5.23
C LEU A 396 9.06 25.96 4.96
N PRO A 397 9.99 25.03 4.64
CA PRO A 397 11.35 25.38 4.31
C PRO A 397 11.42 26.46 3.21
N SER A 398 12.30 27.44 3.40
CA SER A 398 12.55 28.47 2.40
C SER A 398 13.44 27.91 1.30
N ILE A 399 12.93 27.81 0.09
CA ILE A 399 13.69 27.45 -1.10
C ILE A 399 13.77 28.65 -2.05
N ASN A 400 14.84 28.73 -2.85
CA ASN A 400 14.91 29.70 -3.92
C ASN A 400 13.87 29.34 -5.00
N ILE A 401 12.90 30.22 -5.22
CA ILE A 401 11.80 30.05 -6.18
C ILE A 401 11.98 30.87 -7.49
N ASP A 402 13.07 31.63 -7.61
CA ASP A 402 13.40 32.39 -8.81
C ASP A 402 14.08 31.57 -9.89
#